data_447fc28efdebe1c2b246881d63fdc843
#
_entry.id   447fc28efdebe1c2b246881d63fdc843
#
_cell.length_a   1.000
_cell.length_b   1.000
_cell.length_c   1.000
_cell.angle_alpha   90.00
_cell.angle_beta   90.00
_cell.angle_gamma   90.00
#
_symmetry.space_group_name_H-M   'P 1'
#
loop_
_entity.id
_entity.type
_entity.pdbx_description
1 polymer ?
#
loop_
_entity_poly.entity_id
_entity_poly.type
_entity_poly.pdbx_seq_one_letter_code
_entity_poly.pdbx_strand_id
1 'polypeptide(L)'
;MTEPPADERQRSLPGEHPKSPHDDPDAAEAMARIMASDSYREAAEDLGFLNEELTRGLRLQLEYLKAETLLRQHDIRHTVVVFGSARLAETSPWYEVAREFGRLVGQSGLNRGEGCTCIMTGGGPGIMEAANRGAHDAGALSIGLNITLPREQFPNPYVTPELALRFRYFAMRKFHFALRARALVVFPGGYGTMDELFEILELSQTRKMPPVPVVLVGERFWRRAFDPKFLLEQGMIDPEDLGLFVFAESADATWRTILDWHARRGAPLPCAPV
;
A
#
# COMPACT_ATOMS: atom_id res chain seq x y z
N MET A 1 36.24 -5.51 32.75
CA MET A 1 35.21 -5.69 33.77
C MET A 1 33.93 -6.04 32.98
N THR A 2 33.53 -7.30 33.00
CA THR A 2 32.27 -7.78 32.41
C THR A 2 31.12 -7.25 33.27
N GLU A 3 30.16 -6.58 32.67
CA GLU A 3 28.92 -6.21 33.36
C GLU A 3 28.25 -7.48 33.93
N PRO A 4 27.78 -7.48 35.18
CA PRO A 4 27.04 -8.61 35.73
C PRO A 4 25.78 -8.85 34.91
N PRO A 5 25.33 -10.10 34.75
CA PRO A 5 24.11 -10.42 34.03
C PRO A 5 22.90 -9.71 34.64
N ALA A 6 21.92 -9.36 33.80
CA ALA A 6 20.75 -8.57 34.18
C ALA A 6 20.00 -9.12 35.40
N ASP A 7 19.99 -10.46 35.60
CA ASP A 7 19.36 -11.14 36.71
C ASP A 7 20.01 -10.83 38.08
N GLU A 8 21.33 -10.56 38.13
CA GLU A 8 21.99 -10.22 39.39
C GLU A 8 21.75 -8.76 39.80
N ARG A 9 21.50 -7.88 38.84
CA ARG A 9 21.14 -6.48 39.12
C ARG A 9 19.74 -6.36 39.73
N GLN A 10 18.80 -7.20 39.30
CA GLN A 10 17.43 -7.21 39.83
C GLN A 10 17.35 -7.67 41.29
N ARG A 11 18.23 -8.57 41.73
CA ARG A 11 18.22 -9.12 43.09
C ARG A 11 18.67 -8.15 44.20
N SER A 12 19.19 -6.99 43.86
CA SER A 12 19.72 -6.03 44.80
C SER A 12 18.99 -4.68 44.85
N LEU A 13 17.87 -4.56 44.14
CA LEU A 13 17.08 -3.31 44.12
C LEU A 13 16.12 -3.25 45.32
N PRO A 14 16.09 -2.14 46.09
CA PRO A 14 15.11 -1.97 47.16
C PRO A 14 13.68 -1.91 46.54
N GLY A 15 12.76 -2.69 47.08
CA GLY A 15 11.35 -2.67 46.63
C GLY A 15 10.91 -3.88 45.82
N GLU A 16 11.71 -4.97 45.77
CA GLU A 16 11.34 -6.21 45.06
C GLU A 16 10.05 -6.89 45.55
N HIS A 17 9.58 -6.53 46.74
CA HIS A 17 8.39 -7.15 47.33
C HIS A 17 7.31 -6.13 47.65
N PRO A 18 6.04 -6.48 47.47
CA PRO A 18 4.92 -5.68 47.96
C PRO A 18 5.10 -5.40 49.46
N LYS A 19 4.68 -4.17 49.87
CA LYS A 19 4.68 -3.80 51.29
C LYS A 19 3.92 -4.85 52.11
N SER A 20 4.51 -5.26 53.21
CA SER A 20 3.90 -6.29 54.05
C SER A 20 2.58 -5.82 54.66
N PRO A 21 1.53 -6.65 54.73
CA PRO A 21 0.30 -6.32 55.47
C PRO A 21 0.53 -6.04 56.96
N HIS A 22 1.64 -6.47 57.51
CA HIS A 22 2.04 -6.15 58.88
C HIS A 22 2.51 -4.71 59.06
N ASP A 23 3.10 -4.13 57.99
CA ASP A 23 3.61 -2.77 58.01
C ASP A 23 2.50 -1.75 57.64
N ASP A 24 1.55 -2.18 56.79
CA ASP A 24 0.41 -1.38 56.29
C ASP A 24 -0.71 -2.29 55.83
N PRO A 25 -1.75 -2.50 56.62
CA PRO A 25 -2.86 -3.41 56.26
C PRO A 25 -3.59 -3.04 54.99
N ASP A 26 -3.65 -1.71 54.66
CA ASP A 26 -4.36 -1.18 53.49
C ASP A 26 -3.51 -1.12 52.22
N ALA A 27 -2.20 -1.41 52.35
CA ALA A 27 -1.26 -1.29 51.24
C ALA A 27 -1.59 -2.25 50.08
N ALA A 28 -2.01 -3.46 50.37
CA ALA A 28 -2.34 -4.46 49.34
C ALA A 28 -3.51 -4.03 48.47
N GLU A 29 -4.58 -3.49 49.12
CA GLU A 29 -5.75 -3.00 48.39
C GLU A 29 -5.43 -1.72 47.59
N ALA A 30 -4.65 -0.80 48.16
CA ALA A 30 -4.21 0.41 47.47
C ALA A 30 -3.35 0.09 46.24
N MET A 31 -2.41 -0.86 46.38
CA MET A 31 -1.58 -1.34 45.27
C MET A 31 -2.42 -1.99 44.17
N ALA A 32 -3.37 -2.85 44.54
CA ALA A 32 -4.25 -3.49 43.57
C ALA A 32 -5.06 -2.44 42.76
N ARG A 33 -5.54 -1.39 43.42
CA ARG A 33 -6.23 -0.26 42.75
C ARG A 33 -5.31 0.50 41.80
N ILE A 34 -4.06 0.75 42.18
CA ILE A 34 -3.06 1.41 41.34
C ILE A 34 -2.77 0.54 40.11
N MET A 35 -2.47 -0.76 40.31
CA MET A 35 -2.14 -1.68 39.23
C MET A 35 -3.30 -1.90 38.25
N ALA A 36 -4.54 -1.75 38.70
CA ALA A 36 -5.74 -1.82 37.88
C ALA A 36 -6.08 -0.50 37.17
N SER A 37 -5.40 0.58 37.50
CA SER A 37 -5.62 1.90 36.90
C SER A 37 -5.10 1.95 35.46
N ASP A 38 -5.87 2.57 34.56
CA ASP A 38 -5.42 2.82 33.17
C ASP A 38 -4.15 3.68 33.14
N SER A 39 -3.96 4.57 34.11
CA SER A 39 -2.76 5.41 34.22
C SER A 39 -1.47 4.62 34.55
N TYR A 40 -1.59 3.39 35.05
CA TYR A 40 -0.45 2.51 35.38
C TYR A 40 -0.05 1.59 34.22
N ARG A 41 -0.83 1.60 33.14
CA ARG A 41 -0.51 0.84 31.92
C ARG A 41 0.62 1.50 31.14
N GLU A 42 1.55 0.72 30.62
CA GLU A 42 2.57 1.24 29.72
C GLU A 42 1.94 1.86 28.48
N ALA A 43 2.40 3.06 28.06
CA ALA A 43 1.81 3.80 26.96
C ALA A 43 1.75 3.02 25.64
N ALA A 44 2.71 2.11 25.41
CA ALA A 44 2.74 1.27 24.20
C ALA A 44 1.63 0.19 24.21
N GLU A 45 1.13 -0.20 25.37
CA GLU A 45 0.09 -1.21 25.58
C GLU A 45 -1.29 -0.58 25.83
N ASP A 46 -1.34 0.73 26.03
CA ASP A 46 -2.59 1.47 26.22
C ASP A 46 -3.23 1.82 24.87
N LEU A 47 -4.06 0.91 24.37
CA LEU A 47 -4.81 1.13 23.13
C LEU A 47 -5.80 2.29 23.25
N GLY A 48 -6.30 2.61 24.44
CA GLY A 48 -7.15 3.78 24.68
C GLY A 48 -6.40 5.06 24.36
N PHE A 49 -5.27 5.26 25.03
CA PHE A 49 -4.35 6.38 24.78
C PHE A 49 -3.87 6.44 23.33
N LEU A 50 -3.44 5.30 22.76
CA LEU A 50 -2.97 5.23 21.38
C LEU A 50 -4.07 5.57 20.34
N ASN A 51 -5.34 5.50 20.71
CA ASN A 51 -6.47 5.87 19.84
C ASN A 51 -6.97 7.30 20.04
N GLU A 52 -6.45 8.05 21.00
CA GLU A 52 -6.80 9.45 21.21
C GLU A 52 -6.41 10.33 20.01
N GLU A 53 -7.04 11.48 19.90
CA GLU A 53 -6.76 12.45 18.84
C GLU A 53 -5.32 12.99 18.94
N LEU A 54 -4.83 13.20 20.15
CA LEU A 54 -3.47 13.67 20.42
C LEU A 54 -2.38 12.75 19.86
N THR A 55 -2.64 11.44 19.79
CA THR A 55 -1.68 10.44 19.30
C THR A 55 -1.79 10.16 17.80
N ARG A 56 -2.58 10.94 17.04
CA ARG A 56 -2.74 10.79 15.59
C ARG A 56 -1.40 10.76 14.85
N GLY A 57 -0.47 11.64 15.19
CA GLY A 57 0.85 11.69 14.56
C GLY A 57 1.63 10.38 14.70
N LEU A 58 1.60 9.77 15.88
CA LEU A 58 2.22 8.46 16.12
C LEU A 58 1.56 7.36 15.27
N ARG A 59 0.24 7.36 15.16
CA ARG A 59 -0.47 6.38 14.32
C ARG A 59 -0.12 6.51 12.84
N LEU A 60 0.03 7.73 12.32
CA LEU A 60 0.50 7.95 10.94
C LEU A 60 1.91 7.38 10.75
N GLN A 61 2.80 7.63 11.71
CA GLN A 61 4.16 7.08 11.68
C GLN A 61 4.16 5.54 11.77
N LEU A 62 3.33 4.95 12.61
CA LEU A 62 3.20 3.50 12.74
C LEU A 62 2.69 2.85 11.43
N GLU A 63 1.71 3.45 10.76
CA GLU A 63 1.23 2.96 9.45
C GLU A 63 2.32 3.02 8.38
N TYR A 64 3.08 4.12 8.34
CA TYR A 64 4.24 4.22 7.46
C TYR A 64 5.28 3.14 7.75
N LEU A 65 5.73 3.02 8.99
CA LEU A 65 6.79 2.09 9.38
C LEU A 65 6.39 0.63 9.18
N LYS A 66 5.15 0.26 9.52
CA LYS A 66 4.66 -1.11 9.36
C LYS A 66 4.71 -1.55 7.90
N ALA A 67 4.20 -0.72 6.99
CA ALA A 67 4.20 -1.01 5.56
C ALA A 67 5.64 -1.09 5.01
N GLU A 68 6.49 -0.11 5.36
CA GLU A 68 7.90 -0.10 4.94
C GLU A 68 8.66 -1.34 5.41
N THR A 69 8.49 -1.72 6.67
CA THR A 69 9.15 -2.88 7.25
C THR A 69 8.77 -4.16 6.51
N LEU A 70 7.47 -4.39 6.31
CA LEU A 70 6.97 -5.60 5.64
C LEU A 70 7.42 -5.65 4.16
N LEU A 71 7.32 -4.54 3.43
CA LEU A 71 7.77 -4.51 2.04
C LEU A 71 9.29 -4.75 1.90
N ARG A 72 10.10 -4.23 2.83
CA ARG A 72 11.55 -4.49 2.87
C ARG A 72 11.88 -5.93 3.25
N GLN A 73 11.18 -6.52 4.21
CA GLN A 73 11.38 -7.92 4.60
C GLN A 73 11.15 -8.90 3.45
N HIS A 74 10.24 -8.55 2.54
CA HIS A 74 9.95 -9.33 1.33
C HIS A 74 10.75 -8.88 0.10
N ASP A 75 11.77 -8.01 0.27
CA ASP A 75 12.59 -7.41 -0.80
C ASP A 75 11.77 -6.78 -1.95
N ILE A 76 10.60 -6.22 -1.62
CA ILE A 76 9.76 -5.51 -2.59
C ILE A 76 10.35 -4.14 -2.85
N ARG A 77 11.00 -3.97 -3.99
CA ARG A 77 11.64 -2.71 -4.41
C ARG A 77 10.81 -1.93 -5.41
N HIS A 78 10.04 -2.63 -6.22
CA HIS A 78 9.27 -2.05 -7.32
C HIS A 78 7.85 -2.59 -7.33
N THR A 79 6.90 -1.74 -7.70
CA THR A 79 5.50 -2.14 -7.83
C THR A 79 4.92 -1.64 -9.15
N VAL A 80 4.04 -2.45 -9.74
CA VAL A 80 3.10 -2.03 -10.76
C VAL A 80 1.75 -1.86 -10.06
N VAL A 81 1.30 -0.62 -9.97
CA VAL A 81 0.08 -0.29 -9.26
C VAL A 81 -1.11 -0.40 -10.19
N VAL A 82 -2.16 -1.11 -9.77
CA VAL A 82 -3.37 -1.32 -10.57
C VAL A 82 -4.58 -0.78 -9.82
N PHE A 83 -5.28 0.15 -10.45
CA PHE A 83 -6.55 0.69 -9.99
C PHE A 83 -7.68 0.38 -10.96
N GLY A 84 -8.90 0.36 -10.44
CA GLY A 84 -10.12 0.14 -11.19
C GLY A 84 -11.31 -0.08 -10.28
N SER A 85 -12.48 -0.29 -10.89
CA SER A 85 -13.73 -0.44 -10.15
C SER A 85 -13.77 -1.71 -9.31
N ALA A 86 -14.13 -1.57 -8.03
CA ALA A 86 -14.47 -2.67 -7.15
C ALA A 86 -15.83 -3.33 -7.49
N ARG A 87 -16.62 -2.72 -8.40
CA ARG A 87 -17.98 -3.16 -8.74
C ARG A 87 -18.06 -4.03 -10.01
N LEU A 88 -16.93 -4.18 -10.72
CA LEU A 88 -16.90 -5.02 -11.92
C LEU A 88 -16.92 -6.50 -11.52
N ALA A 89 -17.87 -7.23 -12.06
CA ALA A 89 -17.99 -8.66 -11.86
C ALA A 89 -16.91 -9.43 -12.65
N GLU A 90 -16.64 -10.68 -12.27
CA GLU A 90 -15.70 -11.57 -12.96
C GLU A 90 -16.07 -11.79 -14.45
N THR A 91 -17.35 -11.64 -14.81
CA THR A 91 -17.83 -11.73 -16.19
C THR A 91 -17.52 -10.49 -17.04
N SER A 92 -16.99 -9.43 -16.44
CA SER A 92 -16.61 -8.23 -17.17
C SER A 92 -15.38 -8.49 -18.04
N PRO A 93 -15.37 -8.04 -19.33
CA PRO A 93 -14.16 -8.12 -20.15
C PRO A 93 -12.93 -7.47 -19.50
N TRP A 94 -13.13 -6.42 -18.73
CA TRP A 94 -12.05 -5.73 -18.02
C TRP A 94 -11.45 -6.56 -16.88
N TYR A 95 -12.24 -7.45 -16.27
CA TYR A 95 -11.74 -8.37 -15.25
C TYR A 95 -10.71 -9.33 -15.86
N GLU A 96 -11.01 -9.94 -16.99
CA GLU A 96 -10.09 -10.86 -17.66
C GLU A 96 -8.82 -10.14 -18.13
N VAL A 97 -8.95 -8.93 -18.71
CA VAL A 97 -7.78 -8.12 -19.11
C VAL A 97 -6.90 -7.79 -17.89
N ALA A 98 -7.50 -7.44 -16.74
CA ALA A 98 -6.76 -7.14 -15.53
C ALA A 98 -6.07 -8.37 -14.93
N ARG A 99 -6.75 -9.54 -14.97
CA ARG A 99 -6.18 -10.82 -14.53
C ARG A 99 -5.01 -11.22 -15.39
N GLU A 100 -5.16 -11.17 -16.71
CA GLU A 100 -4.08 -11.48 -17.65
C GLU A 100 -2.90 -10.51 -17.47
N PHE A 101 -3.17 -9.22 -17.26
CA PHE A 101 -2.13 -8.24 -16.95
C PHE A 101 -1.37 -8.61 -15.67
N GLY A 102 -2.07 -8.95 -14.59
CA GLY A 102 -1.47 -9.42 -13.34
C GLY A 102 -0.57 -10.65 -13.56
N ARG A 103 -1.02 -11.59 -14.40
CA ARG A 103 -0.26 -12.79 -14.76
C ARG A 103 1.04 -12.45 -15.51
N LEU A 104 1.00 -11.53 -16.48
CA LEU A 104 2.18 -11.09 -17.22
C LEU A 104 3.20 -10.42 -16.28
N VAL A 105 2.76 -9.54 -15.40
CA VAL A 105 3.64 -8.92 -14.39
C VAL A 105 4.22 -9.98 -13.44
N GLY A 106 3.38 -10.90 -12.96
CA GLY A 106 3.82 -11.98 -12.07
C GLY A 106 4.87 -12.88 -12.70
N GLN A 107 4.73 -13.21 -13.98
CA GLN A 107 5.72 -14.00 -14.71
C GLN A 107 7.05 -13.29 -14.85
N SER A 108 7.05 -11.96 -15.06
CA SER A 108 8.28 -11.17 -15.14
C SER A 108 9.01 -11.07 -13.80
N GLY A 109 8.27 -11.06 -12.67
CA GLY A 109 8.81 -11.02 -11.31
C GLY A 109 9.41 -12.34 -10.82
N LEU A 110 9.07 -13.46 -11.44
CA LEU A 110 9.62 -14.79 -11.11
C LEU A 110 11.06 -14.98 -11.57
N ASN A 111 11.54 -14.20 -12.53
CA ASN A 111 12.92 -14.19 -12.97
C ASN A 111 13.77 -13.42 -11.95
N ARG A 112 14.09 -14.06 -10.86
CA ARG A 112 14.74 -13.54 -9.66
C ARG A 112 16.15 -13.00 -9.96
N GLY A 113 16.21 -11.71 -10.21
CA GLY A 113 17.37 -10.85 -10.09
C GLY A 113 17.01 -9.69 -9.19
N GLU A 114 17.92 -8.83 -8.83
CA GLU A 114 17.76 -7.73 -7.87
C GLU A 114 16.41 -6.99 -7.93
N GLY A 115 15.50 -7.30 -6.99
CA GLY A 115 14.29 -6.57 -6.73
C GLY A 115 13.07 -6.97 -7.58
N CYS A 116 12.17 -7.79 -7.03
CA CYS A 116 10.94 -8.21 -7.70
C CYS A 116 10.01 -7.03 -8.01
N THR A 117 9.42 -7.05 -9.21
CA THR A 117 8.31 -6.15 -9.55
C THR A 117 6.99 -6.85 -9.24
N CYS A 118 6.26 -6.36 -8.23
CA CYS A 118 5.02 -6.96 -7.76
C CYS A 118 3.80 -6.13 -8.16
N ILE A 119 2.68 -6.81 -8.41
CA ILE A 119 1.37 -6.15 -8.48
C ILE A 119 1.01 -5.57 -7.11
N MET A 120 0.58 -4.31 -7.09
CA MET A 120 0.04 -3.65 -5.92
C MET A 120 -1.34 -3.08 -6.23
N THR A 121 -2.32 -3.38 -5.41
CA THR A 121 -3.70 -2.90 -5.55
C THR A 121 -4.25 -2.40 -4.23
N GLY A 122 -5.47 -1.87 -4.23
CA GLY A 122 -6.20 -1.58 -3.00
C GLY A 122 -6.71 -2.82 -2.25
N GLY A 123 -6.42 -4.03 -2.71
CA GLY A 123 -6.75 -5.29 -2.04
C GLY A 123 -8.23 -5.64 -1.99
N GLY A 124 -9.11 -4.88 -2.67
CA GLY A 124 -10.55 -5.11 -2.71
C GLY A 124 -11.00 -6.00 -3.88
N PRO A 125 -12.31 -6.11 -4.12
CA PRO A 125 -12.89 -6.92 -5.19
C PRO A 125 -12.75 -6.25 -6.58
N GLY A 126 -13.28 -6.89 -7.61
CA GLY A 126 -13.35 -6.40 -8.99
C GLY A 126 -11.98 -6.34 -9.66
N ILE A 127 -11.61 -5.22 -10.23
CA ILE A 127 -10.33 -5.06 -10.94
C ILE A 127 -9.12 -5.33 -10.04
N MET A 128 -9.17 -4.92 -8.79
CA MET A 128 -8.10 -5.15 -7.82
C MET A 128 -7.90 -6.65 -7.58
N GLU A 129 -9.02 -7.37 -7.39
CA GLU A 129 -9.01 -8.82 -7.27
C GLU A 129 -8.48 -9.49 -8.53
N ALA A 130 -8.94 -9.07 -9.71
CA ALA A 130 -8.49 -9.62 -10.98
C ALA A 130 -6.97 -9.55 -11.14
N ALA A 131 -6.38 -8.37 -10.86
CA ALA A 131 -4.94 -8.18 -10.97
C ALA A 131 -4.15 -9.00 -9.93
N ASN A 132 -4.61 -9.06 -8.67
CA ASN A 132 -4.00 -9.92 -7.66
C ASN A 132 -4.12 -11.40 -8.03
N ARG A 133 -5.28 -11.84 -8.54
CA ARG A 133 -5.51 -13.22 -9.01
C ARG A 133 -4.56 -13.61 -10.14
N GLY A 134 -4.34 -12.70 -11.09
CA GLY A 134 -3.39 -12.95 -12.18
C GLY A 134 -1.97 -13.17 -11.67
N ALA A 135 -1.50 -12.36 -10.72
CA ALA A 135 -0.19 -12.55 -10.08
C ALA A 135 -0.15 -13.88 -9.29
N HIS A 136 -1.20 -14.21 -8.55
CA HIS A 136 -1.33 -15.48 -7.84
C HIS A 136 -1.31 -16.68 -8.80
N ASP A 137 -2.03 -16.63 -9.93
CA ASP A 137 -2.03 -17.67 -10.96
C ASP A 137 -0.63 -17.91 -11.55
N ALA A 138 0.21 -16.90 -11.55
CA ALA A 138 1.62 -16.98 -11.95
C ALA A 138 2.57 -17.44 -10.82
N GLY A 139 2.07 -17.75 -9.63
CA GLY A 139 2.86 -18.08 -8.46
C GLY A 139 3.71 -16.93 -7.93
N ALA A 140 3.31 -15.69 -8.22
CA ALA A 140 4.01 -14.48 -7.82
C ALA A 140 3.39 -13.83 -6.57
N LEU A 141 4.20 -13.06 -5.84
CA LEU A 141 3.71 -12.23 -4.75
C LEU A 141 2.81 -11.11 -5.28
N SER A 142 1.77 -10.76 -4.52
CA SER A 142 0.93 -9.61 -4.80
C SER A 142 0.56 -8.86 -3.51
N ILE A 143 0.40 -7.55 -3.62
CA ILE A 143 0.24 -6.63 -2.49
C ILE A 143 -1.17 -6.07 -2.51
N GLY A 144 -1.82 -6.05 -1.34
CA GLY A 144 -3.10 -5.41 -1.12
C GLY A 144 -3.02 -4.34 -0.05
N LEU A 145 -3.28 -3.08 -0.40
CA LEU A 145 -3.35 -1.97 0.54
C LEU A 145 -4.81 -1.64 0.86
N ASN A 146 -5.41 -2.36 1.79
CA ASN A 146 -6.79 -2.13 2.21
C ASN A 146 -6.92 -0.87 3.07
N ILE A 147 -8.10 -0.29 3.07
CA ILE A 147 -8.46 0.87 3.90
C ILE A 147 -9.64 0.52 4.80
N THR A 148 -9.63 1.01 6.04
CA THR A 148 -10.78 0.87 6.92
C THR A 148 -11.90 1.79 6.45
N LEU A 149 -13.03 1.19 6.03
CA LEU A 149 -14.22 1.90 5.57
C LEU A 149 -15.38 1.64 6.54
N PRO A 150 -16.41 2.54 6.61
CA PRO A 150 -17.60 2.33 7.42
C PRO A 150 -18.38 1.06 7.06
N ARG A 151 -18.30 0.62 5.80
CA ARG A 151 -18.76 -0.70 5.37
C ARG A 151 -17.52 -1.56 5.23
N GLU A 152 -17.47 -2.68 5.97
CA GLU A 152 -16.34 -3.58 5.93
C GLU A 152 -16.07 -4.05 4.51
N GLN A 153 -14.85 -3.81 4.05
CA GLN A 153 -14.32 -4.39 2.83
C GLN A 153 -13.34 -5.48 3.24
N PHE A 154 -13.65 -6.70 2.85
CA PHE A 154 -12.72 -7.82 3.02
C PHE A 154 -11.62 -7.73 1.96
N PRO A 155 -10.38 -8.14 2.28
CA PRO A 155 -9.35 -8.32 1.27
C PRO A 155 -9.78 -9.42 0.29
N ASN A 156 -9.41 -9.28 -0.99
CA ASN A 156 -9.60 -10.37 -1.92
C ASN A 156 -8.65 -11.55 -1.58
N PRO A 157 -9.03 -12.81 -1.89
CA PRO A 157 -8.30 -13.99 -1.44
C PRO A 157 -6.97 -14.24 -2.17
N TYR A 158 -6.61 -13.43 -3.15
CA TYR A 158 -5.42 -13.61 -3.99
C TYR A 158 -4.25 -12.70 -3.59
N VAL A 159 -4.44 -11.85 -2.59
CA VAL A 159 -3.34 -11.09 -2.00
C VAL A 159 -2.44 -12.03 -1.19
N THR A 160 -1.13 -11.88 -1.29
CA THR A 160 -0.20 -12.60 -0.42
C THR A 160 -0.48 -12.23 1.03
N PRO A 161 -0.73 -13.20 1.94
CA PRO A 161 -1.21 -12.91 3.30
C PRO A 161 -0.31 -11.94 4.07
N GLU A 162 1.01 -12.09 3.95
CA GLU A 162 2.01 -11.24 4.62
C GLU A 162 2.11 -9.84 4.02
N LEU A 163 1.52 -9.63 2.83
CA LEU A 163 1.50 -8.37 2.08
C LEU A 163 0.10 -7.76 1.99
N ALA A 164 -0.85 -8.28 2.77
CA ALA A 164 -2.17 -7.69 2.98
C ALA A 164 -2.09 -6.66 4.11
N LEU A 165 -2.02 -5.38 3.74
CA LEU A 165 -1.89 -4.27 4.67
C LEU A 165 -3.21 -3.53 4.82
N ARG A 166 -3.57 -3.16 6.05
CA ARG A 166 -4.79 -2.40 6.34
C ARG A 166 -4.42 -1.03 6.92
N PHE A 167 -4.87 0.02 6.27
CA PHE A 167 -4.66 1.42 6.65
C PHE A 167 -5.92 2.02 7.28
N ARG A 168 -5.74 2.92 8.23
CA ARG A 168 -6.79 3.80 8.76
C ARG A 168 -6.83 5.12 7.98
N TYR A 169 -5.65 5.60 7.53
CA TYR A 169 -5.50 6.92 6.93
C TYR A 169 -5.25 6.81 5.41
N PHE A 170 -6.13 7.45 4.62
CA PHE A 170 -5.97 7.53 3.17
C PHE A 170 -4.60 8.09 2.76
N ALA A 171 -4.13 9.15 3.43
CA ALA A 171 -2.86 9.79 3.11
C ALA A 171 -1.68 8.79 3.15
N MET A 172 -1.60 7.93 4.17
CA MET A 172 -0.53 6.95 4.29
C MET A 172 -0.65 5.85 3.23
N ARG A 173 -1.86 5.38 2.96
CA ARG A 173 -2.11 4.41 1.89
C ARG A 173 -1.69 4.95 0.52
N LYS A 174 -2.13 6.16 0.16
CA LYS A 174 -1.80 6.84 -1.10
C LYS A 174 -0.29 7.02 -1.26
N PHE A 175 0.37 7.46 -0.19
CA PHE A 175 1.82 7.60 -0.17
C PHE A 175 2.54 6.29 -0.55
N HIS A 176 2.09 5.14 -0.01
CA HIS A 176 2.69 3.84 -0.33
C HIS A 176 2.39 3.37 -1.77
N PHE A 177 1.28 3.77 -2.38
CA PHE A 177 1.08 3.52 -3.81
C PHE A 177 2.13 4.23 -4.66
N ALA A 178 2.44 5.49 -4.36
CA ALA A 178 3.38 6.28 -5.14
C ALA A 178 4.87 5.89 -4.91
N LEU A 179 5.23 5.55 -3.67
CA LEU A 179 6.62 5.46 -3.21
C LEU A 179 7.49 4.47 -4.00
N ARG A 180 6.91 3.34 -4.43
CA ARG A 180 7.60 2.27 -5.16
C ARG A 180 7.08 2.05 -6.57
N ALA A 181 6.14 2.88 -7.02
CA ALA A 181 5.54 2.73 -8.33
C ALA A 181 6.58 2.81 -9.45
N ARG A 182 6.54 1.83 -10.34
CA ARG A 182 7.27 1.82 -11.61
C ARG A 182 6.31 1.92 -12.79
N ALA A 183 5.05 1.68 -12.56
CA ALA A 183 3.97 1.94 -13.50
C ALA A 183 2.66 2.09 -12.75
N LEU A 184 1.73 2.83 -13.34
CA LEU A 184 0.34 2.92 -12.94
C LEU A 184 -0.53 2.43 -14.08
N VAL A 185 -1.40 1.45 -13.82
CA VAL A 185 -2.37 0.93 -14.77
C VAL A 185 -3.77 1.16 -14.22
N VAL A 186 -4.61 1.85 -14.96
CA VAL A 186 -5.90 2.28 -14.48
C VAL A 186 -6.99 1.79 -15.41
N PHE A 187 -7.81 0.89 -14.89
CA PHE A 187 -8.99 0.35 -15.54
C PHE A 187 -10.22 1.23 -15.29
N PRO A 188 -11.32 1.06 -16.04
CA PRO A 188 -12.55 1.78 -15.78
C PRO A 188 -12.97 1.71 -14.31
N GLY A 189 -13.29 2.88 -13.72
CA GLY A 189 -13.63 2.97 -12.31
C GLY A 189 -14.36 4.24 -11.92
N GLY A 190 -14.75 4.32 -10.65
CA GLY A 190 -15.45 5.47 -10.09
C GLY A 190 -14.52 6.45 -9.38
N TYR A 191 -15.08 7.20 -8.41
CA TYR A 191 -14.36 8.27 -7.70
C TYR A 191 -13.07 7.82 -7.02
N GLY A 192 -13.03 6.65 -6.38
CA GLY A 192 -11.80 6.17 -5.76
C GLY A 192 -10.70 5.85 -6.78
N THR A 193 -11.08 5.41 -7.99
CA THR A 193 -10.13 5.20 -9.10
C THR A 193 -9.63 6.53 -9.66
N MET A 194 -10.53 7.51 -9.82
CA MET A 194 -10.20 8.85 -10.28
C MET A 194 -9.28 9.57 -9.29
N ASP A 195 -9.58 9.47 -8.01
CA ASP A 195 -8.81 10.08 -6.92
C ASP A 195 -7.33 9.64 -6.97
N GLU A 196 -7.07 8.35 -7.13
CA GLU A 196 -5.69 7.84 -7.24
C GLU A 196 -5.04 8.19 -8.59
N LEU A 197 -5.82 8.22 -9.69
CA LEU A 197 -5.30 8.63 -11.00
C LEU A 197 -4.85 10.09 -10.97
N PHE A 198 -5.71 10.99 -10.52
CA PHE A 198 -5.40 12.42 -10.53
C PHE A 198 -4.28 12.79 -9.57
N GLU A 199 -4.15 12.11 -8.43
CA GLU A 199 -2.99 12.29 -7.55
C GLU A 199 -1.68 11.97 -8.28
N ILE A 200 -1.60 10.83 -8.98
CA ILE A 200 -0.37 10.47 -9.71
C ILE A 200 -0.12 11.41 -10.89
N LEU A 201 -1.16 11.87 -11.59
CA LEU A 201 -1.01 12.86 -12.66
C LEU A 201 -0.47 14.19 -12.11
N GLU A 202 -1.00 14.67 -10.98
CA GLU A 202 -0.53 15.89 -10.31
C GLU A 202 0.94 15.73 -9.82
N LEU A 203 1.26 14.62 -9.15
CA LEU A 203 2.63 14.35 -8.71
C LEU A 203 3.62 14.27 -9.88
N SER A 204 3.19 13.75 -11.02
CA SER A 204 3.97 13.69 -12.25
C SER A 204 4.14 15.05 -12.90
N GLN A 205 3.06 15.82 -13.05
CA GLN A 205 3.04 17.18 -13.58
C GLN A 205 3.95 18.10 -12.76
N THR A 206 3.81 18.06 -11.44
CA THR A 206 4.58 18.90 -10.51
C THR A 206 5.99 18.37 -10.23
N ARG A 207 6.39 17.23 -10.83
CA ARG A 207 7.69 16.58 -10.66
C ARG A 207 8.00 16.22 -9.19
N LYS A 208 6.96 15.92 -8.40
CA LYS A 208 7.09 15.50 -7.00
C LYS A 208 7.34 14.00 -6.83
N MET A 209 7.25 13.24 -7.92
CA MET A 209 7.66 11.85 -7.98
C MET A 209 8.54 11.61 -9.22
N PRO A 210 9.39 10.56 -9.21
CA PRO A 210 10.05 10.13 -10.43
C PRO A 210 9.03 9.79 -11.52
N PRO A 211 9.27 10.15 -12.78
CA PRO A 211 8.32 9.86 -13.84
C PRO A 211 8.10 8.35 -14.00
N VAL A 212 6.85 7.95 -14.13
CA VAL A 212 6.41 6.58 -14.36
C VAL A 212 5.40 6.53 -15.52
N PRO A 213 5.32 5.42 -16.28
CA PRO A 213 4.27 5.26 -17.27
C PRO A 213 2.92 5.12 -16.58
N VAL A 214 1.94 5.94 -17.01
CA VAL A 214 0.54 5.84 -16.63
C VAL A 214 -0.24 5.32 -17.84
N VAL A 215 -0.86 4.15 -17.71
CA VAL A 215 -1.63 3.50 -18.78
C VAL A 215 -3.09 3.42 -18.40
N LEU A 216 -3.93 4.07 -19.19
CA LEU A 216 -5.39 4.04 -19.05
C LEU A 216 -5.96 2.93 -19.95
N VAL A 217 -6.46 1.86 -19.35
CA VAL A 217 -7.05 0.74 -20.09
C VAL A 217 -8.51 1.04 -20.41
N GLY A 218 -8.91 0.91 -21.69
CA GLY A 218 -10.26 1.21 -22.15
C GLY A 218 -10.44 2.69 -22.56
N GLU A 219 -9.81 3.09 -23.66
CA GLU A 219 -9.79 4.44 -24.19
C GLU A 219 -11.19 5.06 -24.29
N ARG A 220 -12.19 4.29 -24.78
CA ARG A 220 -13.57 4.75 -24.90
C ARG A 220 -14.17 5.22 -23.57
N PHE A 221 -13.88 4.50 -22.47
CA PHE A 221 -14.34 4.91 -21.14
C PHE A 221 -13.67 6.19 -20.71
N TRP A 222 -12.35 6.28 -20.81
CA TRP A 222 -11.56 7.38 -20.30
C TRP A 222 -11.81 8.68 -21.04
N ARG A 223 -11.96 8.64 -22.38
CA ARG A 223 -12.34 9.83 -23.19
C ARG A 223 -13.72 10.39 -22.86
N ARG A 224 -14.59 9.61 -22.21
CA ARG A 224 -15.89 10.09 -21.71
C ARG A 224 -15.86 10.48 -20.24
N ALA A 225 -14.92 9.95 -19.47
CA ALA A 225 -14.80 10.21 -18.05
C ALA A 225 -14.19 11.58 -17.76
N PHE A 226 -13.20 12.00 -18.56
CA PHE A 226 -12.63 13.34 -18.50
C PHE A 226 -12.01 13.70 -19.87
N ASP A 227 -11.92 15.01 -20.14
CA ASP A 227 -11.37 15.54 -21.39
C ASP A 227 -10.15 16.44 -21.10
N PRO A 228 -8.93 15.91 -21.24
CA PRO A 228 -7.72 16.70 -21.02
C PRO A 228 -7.51 17.77 -22.09
N LYS A 229 -8.07 17.61 -23.30
CA LYS A 229 -8.00 18.65 -24.35
C LYS A 229 -8.81 19.87 -23.95
N PHE A 230 -10.00 19.66 -23.38
CA PHE A 230 -10.81 20.75 -22.83
C PHE A 230 -10.07 21.47 -21.69
N LEU A 231 -9.37 20.74 -20.81
CA LEU A 231 -8.55 21.37 -19.75
C LEU A 231 -7.43 22.25 -20.36
N LEU A 232 -6.77 21.76 -21.40
CA LEU A 232 -5.76 22.54 -22.13
C LEU A 232 -6.37 23.79 -22.79
N GLU A 233 -7.50 23.68 -23.48
CA GLU A 233 -8.21 24.81 -24.12
C GLU A 233 -8.61 25.89 -23.10
N GLN A 234 -8.92 25.48 -21.87
CA GLN A 234 -9.24 26.39 -20.77
C GLN A 234 -7.98 26.93 -20.04
N GLY A 235 -6.78 26.53 -20.43
CA GLY A 235 -5.54 26.95 -19.79
C GLY A 235 -5.32 26.37 -18.39
N MET A 236 -5.95 25.23 -18.08
CA MET A 236 -5.83 24.57 -16.76
C MET A 236 -4.63 23.62 -16.69
N ILE A 237 -4.12 23.18 -17.83
CA ILE A 237 -2.94 22.33 -17.97
C ILE A 237 -2.09 22.81 -19.15
N ASP A 238 -0.83 22.40 -19.20
CA ASP A 238 0.09 22.72 -20.29
C ASP A 238 0.05 21.66 -21.41
N PRO A 239 0.50 21.97 -22.64
CA PRO A 239 0.52 21.01 -23.76
C PRO A 239 1.32 19.73 -23.44
N GLU A 240 2.38 19.83 -22.63
CA GLU A 240 3.20 18.68 -22.23
C GLU A 240 2.43 17.70 -21.34
N ASP A 241 1.42 18.16 -20.60
CA ASP A 241 0.63 17.34 -19.68
C ASP A 241 -0.26 16.32 -20.40
N LEU A 242 -0.59 16.56 -21.67
CA LEU A 242 -1.29 15.58 -22.51
C LEU A 242 -0.49 14.29 -22.68
N GLY A 243 0.82 14.34 -22.48
CA GLY A 243 1.73 13.21 -22.56
C GLY A 243 1.92 12.43 -21.25
N LEU A 244 1.25 12.81 -20.17
CA LEU A 244 1.40 12.16 -18.86
C LEU A 244 0.83 10.74 -18.81
N PHE A 245 -0.06 10.39 -19.74
CA PHE A 245 -0.64 9.05 -19.82
C PHE A 245 -0.83 8.60 -21.27
N VAL A 246 -1.03 7.29 -21.44
CA VAL A 246 -1.33 6.66 -22.72
C VAL A 246 -2.51 5.69 -22.58
N PHE A 247 -3.17 5.36 -23.70
CA PHE A 247 -4.26 4.38 -23.71
C PHE A 247 -3.78 3.01 -24.16
N ALA A 248 -4.43 1.95 -23.62
CA ALA A 248 -4.28 0.59 -24.08
C ALA A 248 -5.64 -0.16 -23.99
N GLU A 249 -5.79 -1.25 -24.75
CA GLU A 249 -7.03 -2.04 -24.78
C GLU A 249 -6.84 -3.48 -24.29
N SER A 250 -5.61 -3.96 -24.18
CA SER A 250 -5.31 -5.33 -23.79
C SER A 250 -4.18 -5.42 -22.78
N ALA A 251 -4.08 -6.56 -22.09
CA ALA A 251 -3.01 -6.84 -21.15
C ALA A 251 -1.62 -6.76 -21.81
N ASP A 252 -1.47 -7.39 -22.97
CA ASP A 252 -0.20 -7.37 -23.73
C ASP A 252 0.20 -5.97 -24.14
N ALA A 253 -0.74 -5.18 -24.70
CA ALA A 253 -0.45 -3.81 -25.10
C ALA A 253 -0.04 -2.95 -23.90
N THR A 254 -0.74 -3.11 -22.77
CA THR A 254 -0.40 -2.44 -21.51
C THR A 254 1.00 -2.79 -21.03
N TRP A 255 1.34 -4.07 -20.98
CA TRP A 255 2.63 -4.53 -20.51
C TRP A 255 3.77 -4.08 -21.42
N ARG A 256 3.62 -4.24 -22.76
CA ARG A 256 4.60 -3.74 -23.74
C ARG A 256 4.82 -2.24 -23.62
N THR A 257 3.75 -1.46 -23.47
CA THR A 257 3.86 0.00 -23.28
C THR A 257 4.73 0.35 -22.08
N ILE A 258 4.57 -0.36 -20.95
CA ILE A 258 5.37 -0.16 -19.76
C ILE A 258 6.84 -0.52 -20.02
N LEU A 259 7.09 -1.69 -20.59
CA LEU A 259 8.47 -2.14 -20.92
C LEU A 259 9.18 -1.17 -21.88
N ASP A 260 8.52 -0.77 -22.96
CA ASP A 260 9.06 0.17 -23.96
C ASP A 260 9.35 1.54 -23.37
N TRP A 261 8.49 2.00 -22.45
CA TRP A 261 8.69 3.27 -21.76
C TRP A 261 9.97 3.26 -20.92
N HIS A 262 10.20 2.19 -20.15
CA HIS A 262 11.40 2.01 -19.34
C HIS A 262 12.66 1.80 -20.20
N ALA A 263 12.56 1.00 -21.26
CA ALA A 263 13.67 0.76 -22.18
C ALA A 263 14.16 2.06 -22.83
N ARG A 264 13.25 2.91 -23.31
CA ARG A 264 13.58 4.22 -23.91
C ARG A 264 14.28 5.17 -22.96
N ARG A 265 14.14 5.01 -21.65
CA ARG A 265 14.78 5.83 -20.62
C ARG A 265 16.07 5.24 -20.06
N GLY A 266 16.55 4.13 -20.61
CA GLY A 266 17.76 3.45 -20.16
C GLY A 266 17.69 2.87 -18.75
N ALA A 267 16.46 2.68 -18.23
CA ALA A 267 16.20 2.13 -16.90
C ALA A 267 15.18 0.98 -17.01
N PRO A 268 15.56 -0.15 -17.65
CA PRO A 268 14.66 -1.28 -17.81
C PRO A 268 14.17 -1.77 -16.45
N LEU A 269 12.95 -2.31 -16.42
CA LEU A 269 12.46 -2.98 -15.20
C LEU A 269 13.38 -4.17 -14.90
N PRO A 270 13.78 -4.39 -13.63
CA PRO A 270 14.77 -5.40 -13.27
C PRO A 270 14.45 -6.83 -13.70
N CYS A 271 13.19 -7.08 -14.01
CA CYS A 271 12.65 -8.40 -14.35
C CYS A 271 12.11 -8.47 -15.80
N ALA A 272 12.42 -7.50 -16.65
CA ALA A 272 12.09 -7.62 -18.07
C ALA A 272 12.97 -8.71 -18.70
N PRO A 273 12.43 -9.66 -19.48
CA PRO A 273 13.26 -10.58 -20.25
C PRO A 273 14.14 -9.77 -21.18
N VAL A 274 15.43 -10.09 -21.20
CA VAL A 274 16.44 -9.54 -22.13
C VAL A 274 16.12 -10.01 -23.54
#